data_4a2080b7ec1387346b0316e5c7cee5d4
#
_entry.id   4a2080b7ec1387346b0316e5c7cee5d4
#
_cell.length_a   1.000
_cell.length_b   1.000
_cell.length_c   1.000
_cell.angle_alpha   90.00
_cell.angle_beta   90.00
_cell.angle_gamma   90.00
#
_symmetry.space_group_name_H-M   'P 1'
#
loop_
_entity.id
_entity.type
_entity.pdbx_description
1 polymer ?
#
loop_
_entity_poly.entity_id
_entity_poly.type
_entity_poly.pdbx_seq_one_letter_code
_entity_poly.pdbx_strand_id
1 'polypeptide(L)'
;MLVIICLRFILTLFGIDERTISLDSNTLVAVKNLLPMLLGVALASLLLVSLNWLANPVIDVMTASLDGVSDTTKNMSRTLVLHLMWLTGLHGSNSFDLIFNTQFMSHTYLAGLSHTQFFDLFVVYGGSGSCLSLVIALLLLQKDKHTKNLTRVALPMVIFNINEVLIFGLPIMFNRVLWVPFVLVPMVNFGLASLILQYSQLVINADGLHWATPALLNIYWASHGNWTLVLLQIVLIALGVSIYWPFVKRFLNITNVPRSLIGPNQKFYIEDGLNYVEQGGLGTTHDNYWNYRVQLFDDIRTIENNNLELVYQPIVCINSGRCVGLEALLRLRTKNGALLPPTFIASFERSGLAPAIDWWVTQEVKNTLLQHHGPVPYISININPQTLAFGSAVKHIAKTFTGFSVRFEVIERAFLDVEKYQDNISHLLASGIKISIDDFGVGFSNLSQLSTGVADLVKIDRSLILQLHTKPGQTLFSQICTMCKKLDLAIVAEGVETPVQYEYVVQSGVNMVQGFFFSAALPWQEAITFYQHRELTKG
;
A
#
# COMPACT_ATOMS: atom_id res chain seq x y z
N MET A 1 -7.65 -16.28 -10.20
CA MET A 1 -8.45 -16.36 -11.43
C MET A 1 -8.59 -17.79 -11.93
N LEU A 2 -7.51 -18.55 -12.16
CA LEU A 2 -7.57 -19.96 -12.60
C LEU A 2 -8.35 -20.86 -11.63
N VAL A 3 -8.16 -20.71 -10.32
CA VAL A 3 -8.86 -21.48 -9.27
C VAL A 3 -10.37 -21.26 -9.30
N ILE A 4 -10.82 -20.01 -9.54
CA ILE A 4 -12.25 -19.69 -9.65
C ILE A 4 -12.86 -20.29 -10.92
N ILE A 5 -12.11 -20.32 -12.02
CA ILE A 5 -12.54 -20.91 -13.30
C ILE A 5 -12.65 -22.43 -13.16
N CYS A 6 -11.67 -23.10 -12.55
CA CYS A 6 -11.70 -24.53 -12.27
C CYS A 6 -12.82 -24.90 -11.29
N LEU A 7 -13.06 -24.08 -10.28
CA LEU A 7 -14.16 -24.29 -9.33
C LEU A 7 -15.53 -24.20 -10.02
N ARG A 8 -15.77 -23.19 -10.85
CA ARG A 8 -16.99 -23.07 -11.65
C ARG A 8 -17.17 -24.25 -12.60
N PHE A 9 -16.09 -24.68 -13.26
CA PHE A 9 -16.12 -25.84 -14.16
C PHE A 9 -16.49 -27.13 -13.42
N ILE A 10 -15.92 -27.38 -12.24
CA ILE A 10 -16.19 -28.55 -11.40
C ILE A 10 -17.64 -28.51 -10.90
N LEU A 11 -18.12 -27.38 -10.37
CA LEU A 11 -19.51 -27.24 -9.91
C LEU A 11 -20.52 -27.48 -11.05
N THR A 12 -20.22 -27.00 -12.26
CA THR A 12 -21.02 -27.23 -13.46
C THR A 12 -20.99 -28.70 -13.89
N LEU A 13 -19.83 -29.35 -13.78
CA LEU A 13 -19.65 -30.77 -14.17
C LEU A 13 -20.42 -31.74 -13.26
N PHE A 14 -20.56 -31.40 -11.97
CA PHE A 14 -21.33 -32.17 -10.99
C PHE A 14 -22.77 -31.71 -10.85
N GLY A 15 -23.26 -30.77 -11.66
CA GLY A 15 -24.65 -30.31 -11.65
C GLY A 15 -25.09 -29.67 -10.33
N ILE A 16 -24.14 -29.13 -9.55
CA ILE A 16 -24.40 -28.50 -8.26
C ILE A 16 -24.78 -27.03 -8.52
N ASP A 17 -26.08 -26.74 -8.54
CA ASP A 17 -26.59 -25.37 -8.62
C ASP A 17 -26.46 -24.71 -7.23
N GLU A 18 -25.88 -23.52 -7.18
CA GLU A 18 -25.71 -22.71 -5.94
C GLU A 18 -27.06 -22.44 -5.23
N ARG A 19 -28.20 -22.64 -5.91
CA ARG A 19 -29.57 -22.40 -5.40
C ARG A 19 -30.18 -23.58 -4.68
N THR A 20 -29.61 -24.78 -4.77
CA THR A 20 -30.18 -26.00 -4.23
C THR A 20 -29.64 -26.45 -2.88
N ILE A 21 -28.62 -25.80 -2.35
CA ILE A 21 -28.03 -26.19 -1.06
C ILE A 21 -28.46 -25.18 0.02
N SER A 22 -29.50 -25.54 0.80
CA SER A 22 -29.89 -24.83 2.03
C SER A 22 -28.92 -25.19 3.17
N LEU A 23 -27.66 -24.77 3.06
CA LEU A 23 -26.69 -24.85 4.15
C LEU A 23 -26.72 -23.56 4.97
N ASP A 24 -26.55 -23.69 6.28
CA ASP A 24 -26.28 -22.57 7.17
C ASP A 24 -25.13 -21.70 6.64
N SER A 25 -25.26 -20.38 6.80
CA SER A 25 -24.32 -19.38 6.27
C SER A 25 -22.86 -19.65 6.67
N ASN A 26 -22.61 -20.16 7.87
CA ASN A 26 -21.27 -20.48 8.36
C ASN A 26 -20.70 -21.73 7.69
N THR A 27 -21.53 -22.74 7.46
CA THR A 27 -21.14 -23.97 6.75
C THR A 27 -20.88 -23.69 5.28
N LEU A 28 -21.65 -22.79 4.65
CA LEU A 28 -21.42 -22.37 3.26
C LEU A 28 -20.08 -21.61 3.10
N VAL A 29 -19.75 -20.74 4.05
CA VAL A 29 -18.45 -20.02 4.08
C VAL A 29 -17.30 -21.00 4.31
N ALA A 30 -17.45 -21.98 5.20
CA ALA A 30 -16.44 -23.00 5.44
C ALA A 30 -16.18 -23.85 4.18
N VAL A 31 -17.23 -24.30 3.50
CA VAL A 31 -17.11 -25.07 2.25
C VAL A 31 -16.53 -24.22 1.12
N LYS A 32 -16.95 -22.96 0.98
CA LYS A 32 -16.39 -22.02 -0.01
C LYS A 32 -14.88 -21.76 0.18
N ASN A 33 -14.39 -21.80 1.42
CA ASN A 33 -12.97 -21.58 1.71
C ASN A 33 -12.16 -22.89 1.70
N LEU A 34 -12.71 -23.99 2.17
CA LEU A 34 -12.02 -25.28 2.27
C LEU A 34 -11.78 -25.93 0.90
N LEU A 35 -12.75 -25.87 0.02
CA LEU A 35 -12.65 -26.50 -1.30
C LEU A 35 -11.61 -25.84 -2.22
N PRO A 36 -11.52 -24.50 -2.33
CA PRO A 36 -10.43 -23.83 -3.04
C PRO A 36 -9.06 -24.12 -2.44
N MET A 37 -8.97 -24.22 -1.11
CA MET A 37 -7.73 -24.54 -0.42
C MET A 37 -7.26 -25.97 -0.72
N LEU A 38 -8.16 -26.97 -0.67
CA LEU A 38 -7.86 -28.36 -1.02
C LEU A 38 -7.46 -28.51 -2.49
N LEU A 39 -8.18 -27.84 -3.40
CA LEU A 39 -7.85 -27.82 -4.83
C LEU A 39 -6.52 -27.10 -5.09
N GLY A 40 -6.24 -26.02 -4.36
CA GLY A 40 -4.97 -25.31 -4.42
C GLY A 40 -3.81 -26.20 -3.99
N VAL A 41 -3.96 -26.94 -2.89
CA VAL A 41 -2.97 -27.90 -2.40
C VAL A 41 -2.79 -29.06 -3.40
N ALA A 42 -3.87 -29.61 -3.94
CA ALA A 42 -3.81 -30.69 -4.94
C ALA A 42 -3.12 -30.25 -6.24
N LEU A 43 -3.46 -29.05 -6.74
CA LEU A 43 -2.82 -28.45 -7.92
C LEU A 43 -1.35 -28.13 -7.66
N ALA A 44 -1.01 -27.58 -6.50
CA ALA A 44 0.36 -27.31 -6.12
C ALA A 44 1.18 -28.60 -6.01
N SER A 45 0.60 -29.67 -5.44
CA SER A 45 1.23 -30.98 -5.36
C SER A 45 1.45 -31.60 -6.75
N LEU A 46 0.46 -31.52 -7.63
CA LEU A 46 0.57 -32.00 -9.02
C LEU A 46 1.63 -31.21 -9.80
N LEU A 47 1.68 -29.90 -9.61
CA LEU A 47 2.65 -29.00 -10.23
C LEU A 47 4.07 -29.30 -9.72
N LEU A 48 4.23 -29.56 -8.42
CA LEU A 48 5.50 -29.96 -7.81
C LEU A 48 6.01 -31.31 -8.34
N VAL A 49 5.12 -32.31 -8.48
CA VAL A 49 5.46 -33.61 -9.07
C VAL A 49 5.86 -33.45 -10.54
N SER A 50 5.12 -32.67 -11.30
CA SER A 50 5.41 -32.40 -12.71
C SER A 50 6.70 -31.61 -12.91
N LEU A 51 6.95 -30.61 -12.06
CA LEU A 51 8.19 -29.85 -12.04
C LEU A 51 9.39 -30.72 -11.65
N ASN A 52 9.21 -31.61 -10.67
CA ASN A 52 10.27 -32.55 -10.27
C ASN A 52 10.61 -33.50 -11.43
N TRP A 53 9.62 -34.02 -12.13
CA TRP A 53 9.83 -34.89 -13.29
C TRP A 53 10.55 -34.17 -14.46
N LEU A 54 10.20 -32.90 -14.72
CA LEU A 54 10.84 -32.07 -15.73
C LEU A 54 12.23 -31.58 -15.29
N ALA A 55 12.44 -31.39 -13.99
CA ALA A 55 13.70 -30.89 -13.45
C ALA A 55 14.78 -31.98 -13.33
N ASN A 56 14.40 -33.26 -13.13
CA ASN A 56 15.34 -34.35 -12.93
C ASN A 56 16.42 -34.43 -14.03
N PRO A 57 16.11 -34.36 -15.35
CA PRO A 57 17.14 -34.39 -16.39
C PRO A 57 18.09 -33.19 -16.33
N VAL A 58 17.59 -32.01 -15.92
CA VAL A 58 18.39 -30.79 -15.77
C VAL A 58 19.28 -30.90 -14.53
N ILE A 59 18.75 -31.47 -13.45
CA ILE A 59 19.46 -31.74 -12.20
C ILE A 59 20.59 -32.75 -12.43
N ASP A 60 20.31 -33.83 -13.18
CA ASP A 60 21.30 -34.84 -13.53
C ASP A 60 22.46 -34.27 -14.36
N VAL A 61 22.17 -33.40 -15.32
CA VAL A 61 23.19 -32.67 -16.10
C VAL A 61 23.97 -31.70 -15.22
N MET A 62 23.30 -30.98 -14.31
CA MET A 62 23.96 -30.05 -13.38
C MET A 62 24.82 -30.80 -12.37
N THR A 63 24.38 -31.93 -11.83
CA THR A 63 25.16 -32.74 -10.90
C THR A 63 26.36 -33.36 -11.59
N ALA A 64 26.21 -33.89 -12.81
CA ALA A 64 27.32 -34.41 -13.59
C ALA A 64 28.35 -33.32 -13.95
N SER A 65 27.93 -32.09 -14.18
CA SER A 65 28.85 -30.96 -14.45
C SER A 65 29.59 -30.48 -13.18
N LEU A 66 29.14 -30.88 -12.00
CA LEU A 66 29.82 -30.61 -10.74
C LEU A 66 30.84 -31.72 -10.37
N ASP A 67 30.87 -32.83 -11.12
CA ASP A 67 31.89 -33.87 -10.93
C ASP A 67 33.28 -33.30 -11.28
N GLY A 68 34.22 -33.39 -10.32
CA GLY A 68 35.56 -32.78 -10.45
C GLY A 68 35.70 -31.33 -9.91
N VAL A 69 34.61 -30.69 -9.49
CA VAL A 69 34.65 -29.39 -8.82
C VAL A 69 34.96 -29.56 -7.33
N SER A 70 35.71 -28.63 -6.75
CA SER A 70 36.06 -28.71 -5.30
C SER A 70 34.81 -28.61 -4.43
N ASP A 71 34.83 -29.32 -3.28
CA ASP A 71 33.72 -29.31 -2.32
C ASP A 71 33.40 -27.92 -1.81
N THR A 72 34.38 -27.05 -1.67
CA THR A 72 34.18 -25.62 -1.34
C THR A 72 33.34 -24.89 -2.36
N THR A 73 33.62 -25.10 -3.65
CA THR A 73 32.84 -24.47 -4.73
C THR A 73 31.42 -25.03 -4.79
N LYS A 74 31.23 -26.34 -4.60
CA LYS A 74 29.91 -26.96 -4.54
C LYS A 74 29.05 -26.35 -3.42
N ASN A 75 29.63 -26.22 -2.23
CA ASN A 75 28.93 -25.66 -1.06
C ASN A 75 28.66 -24.16 -1.18
N MET A 76 29.57 -23.41 -1.80
CA MET A 76 29.36 -22.01 -2.09
C MET A 76 28.20 -21.80 -3.08
N SER A 77 28.15 -22.64 -4.12
CA SER A 77 27.03 -22.63 -5.08
C SER A 77 25.70 -23.01 -4.42
N ARG A 78 25.71 -24.02 -3.55
CA ARG A 78 24.54 -24.38 -2.72
C ARG A 78 24.08 -23.19 -1.89
N THR A 79 25.00 -22.54 -1.15
CA THR A 79 24.68 -21.36 -0.32
C THR A 79 24.01 -20.26 -1.16
N LEU A 80 24.52 -19.98 -2.36
CA LEU A 80 23.92 -19.01 -3.26
C LEU A 80 22.50 -19.42 -3.67
N VAL A 81 22.30 -20.66 -4.14
CA VAL A 81 21.00 -21.12 -4.62
C VAL A 81 19.95 -21.12 -3.50
N LEU A 82 20.31 -21.58 -2.30
CA LEU A 82 19.44 -21.56 -1.13
C LEU A 82 18.89 -20.15 -0.84
N HIS A 83 19.77 -19.13 -0.87
CA HIS A 83 19.37 -17.76 -0.59
C HIS A 83 18.58 -17.12 -1.74
N LEU A 84 18.84 -17.51 -2.99
CA LEU A 84 18.02 -17.12 -4.14
C LEU A 84 16.62 -17.73 -4.05
N MET A 85 16.48 -18.99 -3.61
CA MET A 85 15.17 -19.62 -3.37
C MET A 85 14.36 -18.87 -2.32
N TRP A 86 14.98 -18.46 -1.21
CA TRP A 86 14.32 -17.64 -0.19
C TRP A 86 13.76 -16.33 -0.74
N LEU A 87 14.42 -15.72 -1.72
CA LEU A 87 13.94 -14.49 -2.35
C LEU A 87 12.66 -14.69 -3.18
N THR A 88 12.41 -15.92 -3.66
CA THR A 88 11.18 -16.27 -4.39
C THR A 88 10.02 -16.70 -3.49
N GLY A 89 10.24 -16.73 -2.16
CA GLY A 89 9.25 -17.18 -1.17
C GLY A 89 9.28 -18.68 -0.89
N LEU A 90 10.21 -19.42 -1.48
CA LEU A 90 10.44 -20.82 -1.19
C LEU A 90 11.38 -20.95 0.02
N HIS A 91 11.09 -21.89 0.91
CA HIS A 91 11.99 -22.21 2.02
C HIS A 91 13.27 -22.87 1.46
N GLY A 92 14.38 -22.09 1.39
CA GLY A 92 15.56 -22.46 0.61
C GLY A 92 16.13 -23.83 0.94
N SER A 93 16.43 -24.13 2.22
CA SER A 93 17.03 -25.43 2.61
C SER A 93 16.12 -26.60 2.26
N ASN A 94 14.85 -26.57 2.70
CA ASN A 94 13.91 -27.65 2.47
C ASN A 94 13.64 -27.87 0.97
N SER A 95 13.51 -26.76 0.22
CA SER A 95 13.28 -26.84 -1.23
C SER A 95 14.49 -27.35 -1.98
N PHE A 96 15.69 -26.92 -1.58
CA PHE A 96 16.93 -27.40 -2.18
C PHE A 96 17.13 -28.91 -1.93
N ASP A 97 16.96 -29.36 -0.69
CA ASP A 97 17.14 -30.75 -0.32
C ASP A 97 16.10 -31.66 -0.98
N LEU A 98 14.88 -31.14 -1.21
CA LEU A 98 13.84 -31.85 -1.95
C LEU A 98 14.17 -31.99 -3.45
N ILE A 99 14.76 -30.95 -4.06
CA ILE A 99 15.04 -30.91 -5.49
C ILE A 99 16.34 -31.65 -5.83
N PHE A 100 17.42 -31.42 -5.05
CA PHE A 100 18.76 -31.87 -5.40
C PHE A 100 19.19 -33.17 -4.69
N ASN A 101 18.28 -33.84 -4.01
CA ASN A 101 18.48 -35.09 -3.32
C ASN A 101 19.75 -35.14 -2.41
N THR A 102 19.58 -35.57 -1.19
CA THR A 102 20.55 -35.43 -0.07
C THR A 102 21.92 -36.14 -0.24
N GLN A 103 22.22 -36.78 -1.36
CA GLN A 103 23.48 -37.46 -1.59
C GLN A 103 24.73 -36.58 -1.43
N PHE A 104 24.58 -35.24 -1.58
CA PHE A 104 25.66 -34.27 -1.35
C PHE A 104 25.97 -33.99 0.14
N MET A 105 25.16 -34.48 1.09
CA MET A 105 25.14 -33.99 2.46
C MET A 105 25.83 -34.91 3.47
N SER A 106 26.20 -36.13 3.09
CA SER A 106 26.66 -37.18 4.03
C SER A 106 28.16 -37.19 4.33
N HIS A 107 28.93 -36.32 3.68
CA HIS A 107 30.39 -36.31 3.82
C HIS A 107 30.89 -35.21 4.75
N THR A 108 31.94 -35.50 5.52
CA THR A 108 32.68 -34.49 6.27
C THR A 108 33.29 -33.47 5.31
N TYR A 109 32.96 -32.18 5.52
CA TYR A 109 33.42 -31.09 4.65
C TYR A 109 34.74 -30.49 5.14
N LEU A 110 34.72 -29.86 6.30
CA LEU A 110 35.87 -29.14 6.84
C LEU A 110 35.88 -29.16 8.38
N ALA A 111 37.06 -29.25 8.98
CA ALA A 111 37.24 -29.24 10.43
C ALA A 111 36.44 -30.32 11.20
N GLY A 112 36.13 -31.46 10.60
CA GLY A 112 35.30 -32.52 11.17
C GLY A 112 33.79 -32.33 11.04
N LEU A 113 33.35 -31.20 10.47
CA LEU A 113 31.94 -30.86 10.32
C LEU A 113 31.35 -31.38 9.01
N SER A 114 30.09 -31.78 9.03
CA SER A 114 29.30 -31.97 7.82
C SER A 114 28.97 -30.62 7.17
N HIS A 115 28.48 -30.64 5.93
CA HIS A 115 28.07 -29.42 5.22
C HIS A 115 27.00 -28.65 5.97
N THR A 116 26.00 -29.34 6.52
CA THR A 116 24.89 -28.72 7.26
C THR A 116 25.39 -28.10 8.57
N GLN A 117 26.22 -28.87 9.32
CA GLN A 117 26.82 -28.34 10.56
C GLN A 117 27.70 -27.12 10.32
N PHE A 118 28.50 -27.11 9.24
CA PHE A 118 29.31 -25.97 8.87
C PHE A 118 28.44 -24.78 8.51
N PHE A 119 27.37 -25.00 7.75
CA PHE A 119 26.41 -23.95 7.34
C PHE A 119 25.74 -23.31 8.56
N ASP A 120 25.23 -24.12 9.50
CA ASP A 120 24.55 -23.64 10.71
C ASP A 120 25.51 -22.94 11.70
N LEU A 121 26.77 -23.37 11.76
CA LEU A 121 27.74 -22.77 12.67
C LEU A 121 28.41 -21.51 12.14
N PHE A 122 28.63 -21.38 10.82
CA PHE A 122 29.47 -20.33 10.28
C PHE A 122 28.82 -19.48 9.19
N VAL A 123 27.66 -19.85 8.66
CA VAL A 123 27.07 -19.15 7.49
C VAL A 123 25.80 -18.38 7.86
N VAL A 124 24.87 -19.01 8.59
CA VAL A 124 23.52 -18.44 8.80
C VAL A 124 23.26 -18.13 10.28
N TYR A 125 23.74 -17.02 10.75
CA TYR A 125 23.49 -16.55 12.11
C TYR A 125 22.09 -15.91 12.19
N GLY A 126 21.23 -16.48 13.02
CA GLY A 126 19.85 -16.01 13.13
C GLY A 126 18.97 -16.41 11.93
N GLY A 127 19.29 -17.55 11.30
CA GLY A 127 18.59 -18.10 10.14
C GLY A 127 19.10 -17.55 8.80
N SER A 128 18.43 -17.93 7.73
CA SER A 128 18.81 -17.57 6.34
C SER A 128 19.01 -16.05 6.18
N GLY A 129 19.98 -15.69 5.32
CA GLY A 129 20.40 -14.30 5.15
C GLY A 129 21.25 -13.75 6.30
N SER A 130 21.63 -14.58 7.29
CA SER A 130 22.32 -14.13 8.52
C SER A 130 21.53 -13.00 9.21
N CYS A 131 20.23 -13.25 9.42
CA CYS A 131 19.26 -12.26 9.90
C CYS A 131 19.62 -11.66 11.27
N LEU A 132 20.47 -12.30 12.07
CA LEU A 132 21.00 -11.69 13.31
C LEU A 132 21.79 -10.39 12.99
N SER A 133 22.61 -10.42 11.95
CA SER A 133 23.33 -9.22 11.50
C SER A 133 22.39 -8.12 11.00
N LEU A 134 21.32 -8.52 10.30
CA LEU A 134 20.27 -7.58 9.85
C LEU A 134 19.53 -6.95 11.04
N VAL A 135 19.12 -7.76 12.03
CA VAL A 135 18.43 -7.29 13.24
C VAL A 135 19.30 -6.30 14.01
N ILE A 136 20.59 -6.58 14.17
CA ILE A 136 21.54 -5.68 14.84
C ILE A 136 21.65 -4.35 14.05
N ALA A 137 21.80 -4.40 12.72
CA ALA A 137 21.85 -3.21 11.90
C ALA A 137 20.55 -2.38 12.00
N LEU A 138 19.39 -3.04 12.03
CA LEU A 138 18.09 -2.38 12.24
C LEU A 138 18.02 -1.73 13.63
N LEU A 139 18.39 -2.43 14.71
CA LEU A 139 18.39 -1.90 16.08
C LEU A 139 19.23 -0.63 16.22
N LEU A 140 20.35 -0.57 15.49
CA LEU A 140 21.28 0.58 15.54
C LEU A 140 20.81 1.76 14.67
N LEU A 141 20.10 1.51 13.57
CA LEU A 141 19.75 2.53 12.58
C LEU A 141 18.29 2.99 12.63
N GLN A 142 17.39 2.20 13.21
CA GLN A 142 15.94 2.47 13.18
C GLN A 142 15.59 3.74 13.95
N LYS A 143 14.68 4.52 13.35
CA LYS A 143 14.11 5.73 13.97
C LYS A 143 12.60 5.66 14.10
N ASP A 144 11.95 4.85 13.27
CA ASP A 144 10.49 4.70 13.24
C ASP A 144 10.02 3.64 14.24
N LYS A 145 8.82 3.84 14.79
CA LYS A 145 8.22 2.99 15.83
C LYS A 145 7.85 1.61 15.31
N HIS A 146 7.39 1.52 14.05
CA HIS A 146 6.95 0.27 13.44
C HIS A 146 8.12 -0.70 13.26
N THR A 147 9.19 -0.28 12.57
CA THR A 147 10.41 -1.09 12.39
C THR A 147 11.02 -1.46 13.74
N LYS A 148 10.95 -0.54 14.74
CA LYS A 148 11.42 -0.81 16.10
C LYS A 148 10.62 -1.92 16.79
N ASN A 149 9.31 -1.90 16.70
CA ASN A 149 8.44 -2.90 17.29
C ASN A 149 8.63 -4.26 16.59
N LEU A 150 8.65 -4.29 15.26
CA LEU A 150 8.91 -5.50 14.49
C LEU A 150 10.26 -6.12 14.86
N THR A 151 11.32 -5.30 14.91
CA THR A 151 12.66 -5.77 15.25
C THR A 151 12.72 -6.33 16.68
N ARG A 152 12.01 -5.72 17.64
CA ARG A 152 11.92 -6.21 19.02
C ARG A 152 11.18 -7.54 19.12
N VAL A 153 10.12 -7.75 18.33
CA VAL A 153 9.37 -9.01 18.29
C VAL A 153 10.19 -10.09 17.59
N ALA A 154 10.89 -9.74 16.50
CA ALA A 154 11.72 -10.69 15.75
C ALA A 154 13.01 -11.10 16.47
N LEU A 155 13.61 -10.23 17.29
CA LEU A 155 14.90 -10.45 17.94
C LEU A 155 14.98 -11.77 18.72
N PRO A 156 14.04 -12.10 19.65
CA PRO A 156 14.11 -13.36 20.39
C PRO A 156 14.03 -14.58 19.48
N MET A 157 13.26 -14.52 18.39
CA MET A 157 13.13 -15.61 17.43
C MET A 157 14.42 -15.77 16.60
N VAL A 158 14.98 -14.67 16.13
CA VAL A 158 16.23 -14.66 15.35
C VAL A 158 17.43 -15.17 16.18
N ILE A 159 17.46 -14.93 17.48
CA ILE A 159 18.48 -15.53 18.37
C ILE A 159 18.44 -17.06 18.29
N PHE A 160 17.27 -17.67 18.14
CA PHE A 160 17.07 -19.11 17.98
C PHE A 160 17.02 -19.57 16.51
N ASN A 161 17.56 -18.79 15.59
CA ASN A 161 17.63 -19.05 14.14
C ASN A 161 16.25 -19.10 13.43
N ILE A 162 15.18 -18.56 14.05
CA ILE A 162 13.84 -18.45 13.49
C ILE A 162 13.69 -17.04 12.89
N ASN A 163 13.69 -16.92 11.59
CA ASN A 163 13.72 -15.62 10.90
C ASN A 163 12.46 -15.28 10.09
N GLU A 164 11.44 -16.12 10.11
CA GLU A 164 10.21 -15.97 9.34
C GLU A 164 9.51 -14.65 9.68
N VAL A 165 9.43 -14.29 10.98
CA VAL A 165 8.82 -13.02 11.40
C VAL A 165 9.54 -11.82 10.77
N LEU A 166 10.85 -11.90 10.62
CA LEU A 166 11.63 -10.84 10.02
C LEU A 166 11.49 -10.83 8.49
N ILE A 167 11.53 -12.01 7.86
CA ILE A 167 11.43 -12.15 6.39
C ILE A 167 10.06 -11.67 5.89
N PHE A 168 8.98 -12.04 6.60
CA PHE A 168 7.62 -11.63 6.23
C PHE A 168 7.27 -10.23 6.78
N GLY A 169 7.81 -9.84 7.91
CA GLY A 169 7.56 -8.53 8.53
C GLY A 169 8.32 -7.37 7.89
N LEU A 170 9.53 -7.60 7.41
CA LEU A 170 10.21 -6.74 6.45
C LEU A 170 10.05 -7.40 5.09
N PRO A 171 9.60 -6.74 4.04
CA PRO A 171 9.44 -7.37 2.74
C PRO A 171 10.82 -7.64 2.13
N ILE A 172 11.55 -8.60 2.70
CA ILE A 172 12.85 -9.02 2.18
C ILE A 172 12.65 -9.68 0.83
N MET A 173 11.59 -10.49 0.70
CA MET A 173 11.16 -11.06 -0.58
C MET A 173 10.78 -9.93 -1.54
N PHE A 174 11.33 -9.98 -2.76
CA PHE A 174 11.13 -8.97 -3.82
C PHE A 174 11.64 -7.55 -3.50
N ASN A 175 12.35 -7.35 -2.38
CA ASN A 175 12.93 -6.05 -2.02
C ASN A 175 14.30 -5.85 -2.64
N ARG A 176 14.38 -5.07 -3.73
CA ARG A 176 15.63 -4.80 -4.47
C ARG A 176 16.78 -4.24 -3.62
N VAL A 177 16.48 -3.63 -2.48
CA VAL A 177 17.51 -3.05 -1.60
C VAL A 177 18.07 -4.11 -0.66
N LEU A 178 17.21 -4.93 -0.04
CA LEU A 178 17.63 -5.92 0.96
C LEU A 178 18.08 -7.25 0.35
N TRP A 179 17.79 -7.54 -0.91
CA TRP A 179 18.24 -8.73 -1.62
C TRP A 179 19.76 -8.90 -1.60
N VAL A 180 20.45 -7.81 -1.94
CA VAL A 180 21.90 -7.87 -2.09
C VAL A 180 22.57 -8.33 -0.80
N PRO A 181 22.36 -7.68 0.36
CA PRO A 181 23.00 -8.12 1.59
C PRO A 181 22.46 -9.47 2.09
N PHE A 182 21.18 -9.82 1.82
CA PHE A 182 20.59 -11.10 2.22
C PHE A 182 21.30 -12.30 1.57
N VAL A 183 21.78 -12.16 0.35
CA VAL A 183 22.57 -13.18 -0.35
C VAL A 183 24.07 -13.01 -0.04
N LEU A 184 24.57 -11.77 -0.05
CA LEU A 184 26.00 -11.49 0.05
C LEU A 184 26.59 -11.87 1.42
N VAL A 185 25.87 -11.60 2.54
CA VAL A 185 26.41 -11.85 3.89
C VAL A 185 26.68 -13.34 4.12
N PRO A 186 25.76 -14.28 3.86
CA PRO A 186 26.05 -15.70 3.95
C PRO A 186 27.19 -16.18 3.03
N MET A 187 27.29 -15.61 1.82
CA MET A 187 28.38 -15.95 0.89
C MET A 187 29.75 -15.52 1.43
N VAL A 188 29.84 -14.32 2.00
CA VAL A 188 31.06 -13.81 2.64
C VAL A 188 31.41 -14.60 3.88
N ASN A 189 30.42 -14.91 4.74
CA ASN A 189 30.61 -15.75 5.91
C ASN A 189 31.15 -17.13 5.54
N PHE A 190 30.54 -17.78 4.52
CA PHE A 190 30.99 -19.06 4.01
C PHE A 190 32.44 -19.00 3.53
N GLY A 191 32.77 -18.02 2.67
CA GLY A 191 34.10 -17.90 2.09
C GLY A 191 35.19 -17.67 3.15
N LEU A 192 34.96 -16.73 4.09
CA LEU A 192 35.92 -16.40 5.13
C LEU A 192 36.07 -17.54 6.15
N ALA A 193 34.96 -18.15 6.59
CA ALA A 193 35.03 -19.30 7.51
C ALA A 193 35.76 -20.49 6.89
N SER A 194 35.46 -20.81 5.61
CA SER A 194 36.14 -21.89 4.89
C SER A 194 37.64 -21.63 4.77
N LEU A 195 38.02 -20.38 4.41
CA LEU A 195 39.43 -20.00 4.29
C LEU A 195 40.18 -20.13 5.63
N ILE A 196 39.58 -19.59 6.71
CA ILE A 196 40.21 -19.59 8.04
C ILE A 196 40.33 -21.04 8.59
N LEU A 197 39.25 -21.83 8.48
CA LEU A 197 39.25 -23.19 9.02
C LEU A 197 40.13 -24.15 8.22
N GLN A 198 40.32 -23.95 6.93
CA GLN A 198 41.20 -24.72 6.07
C GLN A 198 42.66 -24.69 6.59
N TYR A 199 43.08 -23.56 7.16
CA TYR A 199 44.45 -23.39 7.69
C TYR A 199 44.56 -23.62 9.21
N SER A 200 43.43 -23.86 9.91
CA SER A 200 43.41 -23.87 11.40
C SER A 200 43.66 -25.23 11.97
N GLN A 201 43.83 -26.30 11.38
CA GLN A 201 43.99 -27.68 11.95
C GLN A 201 43.03 -28.01 13.13
N LEU A 202 41.96 -27.21 13.29
CA LEU A 202 40.99 -27.40 14.37
C LEU A 202 39.99 -28.48 13.97
N VAL A 203 39.65 -29.32 14.94
CA VAL A 203 38.56 -30.30 14.80
C VAL A 203 37.41 -29.82 15.69
N ILE A 204 36.22 -29.71 15.12
CA ILE A 204 35.02 -29.26 15.79
C ILE A 204 34.05 -30.43 15.80
N ASN A 205 33.41 -30.68 16.94
CA ASN A 205 32.38 -31.72 17.06
C ASN A 205 31.03 -31.07 17.33
N ALA A 206 30.14 -31.10 16.34
CA ALA A 206 28.79 -30.58 16.43
C ALA A 206 27.72 -31.68 16.55
N ASP A 207 28.14 -32.92 16.91
CA ASP A 207 27.19 -34.02 17.05
C ASP A 207 26.21 -33.76 18.19
N GLY A 208 24.93 -33.96 17.91
CA GLY A 208 23.83 -33.67 18.84
C GLY A 208 23.49 -32.21 19.04
N LEU A 209 24.15 -31.27 18.34
CA LEU A 209 23.82 -29.86 18.41
C LEU A 209 22.59 -29.56 17.53
N HIS A 210 21.58 -28.94 18.13
CA HIS A 210 20.35 -28.58 17.41
C HIS A 210 20.57 -27.29 16.61
N TRP A 211 20.02 -27.22 15.39
CA TRP A 211 20.13 -26.04 14.49
C TRP A 211 19.61 -24.74 15.11
N ALA A 212 18.63 -24.82 16.03
CA ALA A 212 18.08 -23.68 16.74
C ALA A 212 18.95 -23.18 17.90
N THR A 213 20.14 -23.77 18.13
CA THR A 213 21.04 -23.31 19.19
C THR A 213 21.54 -21.90 18.85
N PRO A 214 21.43 -20.92 19.78
CA PRO A 214 21.86 -19.57 19.56
C PRO A 214 23.31 -19.44 19.10
N ALA A 215 23.58 -18.50 18.20
CA ALA A 215 24.95 -18.18 17.80
C ALA A 215 25.80 -17.87 19.04
N LEU A 216 27.08 -18.05 18.94
CA LEU A 216 28.10 -18.02 20.01
C LEU A 216 28.01 -19.19 20.97
N LEU A 217 26.83 -19.60 21.45
CA LEU A 217 26.68 -20.80 22.28
C LEU A 217 26.87 -22.07 21.46
N ASN A 218 26.37 -22.09 20.22
CA ASN A 218 26.52 -23.26 19.34
C ASN A 218 27.99 -23.59 19.07
N ILE A 219 28.80 -22.58 18.74
CA ILE A 219 30.24 -22.81 18.49
C ILE A 219 31.02 -23.06 19.78
N TYR A 220 30.65 -22.41 20.88
CA TYR A 220 31.27 -22.63 22.18
C TYR A 220 31.13 -24.10 22.60
N TRP A 221 29.95 -24.68 22.46
CA TRP A 221 29.72 -26.10 22.78
C TRP A 221 30.35 -27.03 21.75
N ALA A 222 30.20 -26.76 20.45
CA ALA A 222 30.79 -27.59 19.39
C ALA A 222 32.33 -27.62 19.43
N SER A 223 32.98 -26.61 19.97
CA SER A 223 34.42 -26.47 20.06
C SER A 223 34.99 -26.79 21.47
N HIS A 224 34.16 -27.34 22.38
CA HIS A 224 34.56 -27.63 23.76
C HIS A 224 35.14 -26.41 24.49
N GLY A 225 34.58 -25.23 24.28
CA GLY A 225 34.97 -24.00 24.96
C GLY A 225 36.07 -23.17 24.27
N ASN A 226 36.31 -23.36 22.99
CA ASN A 226 37.34 -22.61 22.27
C ASN A 226 36.91 -21.19 21.98
N TRP A 227 37.42 -20.23 22.74
CA TRP A 227 37.11 -18.79 22.60
C TRP A 227 37.58 -18.18 21.29
N THR A 228 38.58 -18.72 20.61
CA THR A 228 39.05 -18.25 19.30
C THR A 228 37.96 -18.43 18.24
N LEU A 229 37.23 -19.53 18.27
CA LEU A 229 36.12 -19.77 17.34
C LEU A 229 34.88 -18.95 17.69
N VAL A 230 34.63 -18.67 18.98
CA VAL A 230 33.60 -17.72 19.40
C VAL A 230 33.92 -16.31 18.88
N LEU A 231 35.17 -15.88 18.99
CA LEU A 231 35.63 -14.60 18.45
C LEU A 231 35.48 -14.55 16.93
N LEU A 232 35.78 -15.65 16.24
CA LEU A 232 35.54 -15.74 14.79
C LEU A 232 34.07 -15.49 14.44
N GLN A 233 33.12 -16.12 15.16
CA GLN A 233 31.69 -15.86 14.93
C GLN A 233 31.31 -14.39 15.19
N ILE A 234 31.84 -13.79 16.26
CA ILE A 234 31.60 -12.37 16.57
C ILE A 234 32.08 -11.49 15.41
N VAL A 235 33.26 -11.77 14.87
CA VAL A 235 33.83 -11.02 13.73
C VAL A 235 32.96 -11.17 12.48
N LEU A 236 32.51 -12.39 12.18
CA LEU A 236 31.65 -12.66 11.02
C LEU A 236 30.28 -11.98 11.17
N ILE A 237 29.69 -11.99 12.36
CA ILE A 237 28.45 -11.26 12.65
C ILE A 237 28.65 -9.74 12.46
N ALA A 238 29.74 -9.19 13.01
CA ALA A 238 30.06 -7.77 12.89
C ALA A 238 30.31 -7.35 11.43
N LEU A 239 30.98 -8.20 10.66
CA LEU A 239 31.16 -8.00 9.22
C LEU A 239 29.81 -8.01 8.49
N GLY A 240 28.93 -8.98 8.82
CA GLY A 240 27.57 -9.03 8.31
C GLY A 240 26.78 -7.74 8.62
N VAL A 241 26.87 -7.22 9.85
CA VAL A 241 26.27 -5.92 10.23
C VAL A 241 26.82 -4.81 9.35
N SER A 242 28.13 -4.78 9.13
CA SER A 242 28.79 -3.75 8.30
C SER A 242 28.33 -3.79 6.84
N ILE A 243 28.12 -5.01 6.30
CA ILE A 243 27.58 -5.20 4.93
C ILE A 243 26.12 -4.78 4.88
N TYR A 244 25.29 -5.15 5.87
CA TYR A 244 23.88 -4.73 5.92
C TYR A 244 23.70 -3.23 6.11
N TRP A 245 24.62 -2.54 6.79
CA TRP A 245 24.50 -1.15 7.20
C TRP A 245 24.09 -0.17 6.08
N PRO A 246 24.78 -0.09 4.93
CA PRO A 246 24.42 0.85 3.87
C PRO A 246 23.06 0.52 3.24
N PHE A 247 22.71 -0.75 3.14
CA PHE A 247 21.43 -1.20 2.57
C PHE A 247 20.27 -0.92 3.52
N VAL A 248 20.42 -1.21 4.81
CA VAL A 248 19.43 -0.89 5.85
C VAL A 248 19.24 0.62 5.95
N LYS A 249 20.33 1.40 5.94
CA LYS A 249 20.24 2.88 5.91
C LYS A 249 19.47 3.38 4.69
N ARG A 250 19.75 2.81 3.51
CA ARG A 250 19.02 3.14 2.28
C ARG A 250 17.57 2.70 2.37
N PHE A 251 17.29 1.50 2.86
CA PHE A 251 15.93 0.98 3.08
C PHE A 251 15.14 1.89 4.03
N LEU A 252 15.69 2.22 5.20
CA LEU A 252 15.04 3.11 6.16
C LEU A 252 14.85 4.54 5.61
N ASN A 253 15.78 5.05 4.80
CA ASN A 253 15.61 6.34 4.15
C ASN A 253 14.51 6.33 3.09
N ILE A 254 14.34 5.21 2.37
CA ILE A 254 13.23 5.01 1.44
C ILE A 254 11.91 4.84 2.21
N THR A 255 11.92 4.26 3.39
CA THR A 255 10.73 3.99 4.20
C THR A 255 10.38 5.08 5.21
N ASN A 256 11.28 6.02 5.48
CA ASN A 256 10.95 7.19 6.28
C ASN A 256 10.19 8.20 5.43
N VAL A 257 8.91 8.41 5.74
CA VAL A 257 8.13 9.52 5.18
C VAL A 257 8.87 10.81 5.54
N PRO A 258 9.27 11.64 4.58
CA PRO A 258 9.91 12.89 4.90
C PRO A 258 8.96 13.74 5.76
N ARG A 259 9.36 14.04 6.99
CA ARG A 259 8.62 14.94 7.88
C ARG A 259 8.46 16.36 7.30
N SER A 260 9.15 16.64 6.20
CA SER A 260 9.25 17.96 5.57
C SER A 260 8.31 18.18 4.38
N LEU A 261 7.51 17.20 3.97
CA LEU A 261 6.60 17.37 2.82
C LEU A 261 5.57 18.47 3.02
N ILE A 262 5.37 18.85 4.23
CA ILE A 262 4.40 19.84 4.64
C ILE A 262 5.11 20.72 5.67
N GLY A 263 5.27 22.01 5.41
CA GLY A 263 6.10 22.96 6.17
C GLY A 263 6.04 22.90 7.71
N PRO A 264 6.82 23.68 8.43
CA PRO A 264 7.09 23.52 9.87
C PRO A 264 5.87 23.52 10.79
N ASN A 265 4.73 24.05 10.34
CA ASN A 265 3.46 24.08 11.09
C ASN A 265 2.55 22.89 10.79
N GLN A 266 2.94 21.97 9.91
CA GLN A 266 2.11 20.85 9.42
C GLN A 266 2.55 19.48 9.96
N LYS A 267 3.57 19.43 10.83
CA LYS A 267 4.09 18.20 11.47
C LYS A 267 3.02 17.38 12.19
N PHE A 268 2.02 18.05 12.72
CA PHE A 268 1.00 17.43 13.58
C PHE A 268 0.12 16.42 12.85
N TYR A 269 -0.26 16.70 11.60
CA TYR A 269 -1.21 15.86 10.85
C TYR A 269 -0.61 14.60 10.22
N ILE A 270 0.65 14.65 9.82
CA ILE A 270 1.36 13.44 9.36
C ILE A 270 1.60 12.50 10.54
N GLU A 271 1.95 13.02 11.70
CA GLU A 271 2.13 12.21 12.91
C GLU A 271 0.81 11.57 13.37
N ASP A 272 -0.32 12.28 13.29
CA ASP A 272 -1.63 11.72 13.62
C ASP A 272 -2.09 10.69 12.59
N GLY A 273 -1.90 10.93 11.28
CA GLY A 273 -2.17 9.96 10.22
C GLY A 273 -1.28 8.72 10.34
N LEU A 274 0.00 8.87 10.63
CA LEU A 274 0.92 7.76 10.90
C LEU A 274 0.55 7.00 12.17
N ASN A 275 0.17 7.68 13.25
CA ASN A 275 -0.30 7.05 14.47
C ASN A 275 -1.59 6.27 14.26
N TYR A 276 -2.49 6.74 13.39
CA TYR A 276 -3.72 6.02 13.03
C TYR A 276 -3.42 4.74 12.24
N VAL A 277 -2.52 4.79 11.27
CA VAL A 277 -2.03 3.62 10.53
C VAL A 277 -1.33 2.64 11.47
N GLU A 278 -0.51 3.13 12.41
CA GLU A 278 0.18 2.32 13.41
C GLU A 278 -0.75 1.68 14.44
N GLN A 279 -1.92 2.28 14.73
CA GLN A 279 -2.92 1.74 15.66
C GLN A 279 -3.82 0.66 15.04
N GLY A 280 -3.58 0.28 13.78
CA GLY A 280 -4.29 -0.83 13.14
C GLY A 280 -5.72 -0.50 12.71
N GLY A 281 -6.04 0.78 12.53
CA GLY A 281 -7.36 1.23 12.07
C GLY A 281 -7.73 0.80 10.64
N LEU A 282 -6.77 0.27 9.88
CA LEU A 282 -6.99 -0.36 8.59
C LEU A 282 -6.60 -1.83 8.69
N GLY A 283 -7.57 -2.73 8.70
CA GLY A 283 -7.39 -4.18 8.61
C GLY A 283 -6.84 -4.63 7.25
N THR A 284 -5.77 -3.99 6.79
CA THR A 284 -5.08 -4.38 5.57
C THR A 284 -4.17 -5.57 5.87
N THR A 285 -4.34 -6.65 5.13
CA THR A 285 -3.45 -7.79 5.15
C THR A 285 -2.01 -7.34 4.92
N HIS A 286 -1.07 -7.90 5.68
CA HIS A 286 0.35 -7.53 5.77
C HIS A 286 1.07 -7.37 4.42
N ASP A 287 0.69 -8.16 3.41
CA ASP A 287 1.29 -8.15 2.06
C ASP A 287 1.02 -6.87 1.27
N ASN A 288 -0.13 -6.24 1.49
CA ASN A 288 -0.50 -5.02 0.78
C ASN A 288 0.17 -3.77 1.35
N TYR A 289 0.49 -3.76 2.65
CA TYR A 289 1.06 -2.61 3.35
C TYR A 289 2.38 -2.11 2.73
N TRP A 290 3.29 -3.02 2.38
CA TRP A 290 4.59 -2.64 1.82
C TRP A 290 4.53 -2.22 0.36
N ASN A 291 3.67 -2.87 -0.43
CA ASN A 291 3.46 -2.46 -1.82
C ASN A 291 2.86 -1.05 -1.89
N TYR A 292 1.93 -0.72 -1.00
CA TYR A 292 1.36 0.63 -0.89
C TYR A 292 2.39 1.65 -0.42
N ARG A 293 3.30 1.29 0.48
CA ARG A 293 4.37 2.19 0.92
C ARG A 293 5.36 2.51 -0.21
N VAL A 294 5.77 1.54 -0.99
CA VAL A 294 6.65 1.79 -2.14
C VAL A 294 6.01 2.79 -3.11
N GLN A 295 4.74 2.58 -3.45
CA GLN A 295 4.00 3.50 -4.31
C GLN A 295 3.87 4.89 -3.67
N LEU A 296 3.53 4.96 -2.39
CA LEU A 296 3.44 6.22 -1.65
C LEU A 296 4.76 6.99 -1.69
N PHE A 297 5.92 6.32 -1.56
CA PHE A 297 7.22 7.01 -1.62
C PHE A 297 7.56 7.55 -3.00
N ASP A 298 7.21 6.82 -4.06
CA ASP A 298 7.40 7.31 -5.42
C ASP A 298 6.49 8.52 -5.68
N ASP A 299 5.26 8.50 -5.16
CA ASP A 299 4.32 9.61 -5.25
C ASP A 299 4.78 10.82 -4.41
N ILE A 300 5.30 10.59 -3.21
CA ILE A 300 5.91 11.65 -2.38
C ILE A 300 7.08 12.31 -3.10
N ARG A 301 7.99 11.53 -3.70
CA ARG A 301 9.10 12.07 -4.51
C ARG A 301 8.59 12.86 -5.71
N THR A 302 7.51 12.39 -6.31
CA THR A 302 6.87 13.10 -7.42
C THR A 302 6.35 14.45 -6.97
N ILE A 303 5.73 14.54 -5.79
CA ILE A 303 5.30 15.81 -5.19
C ILE A 303 6.51 16.70 -4.84
N GLU A 304 7.57 16.14 -4.23
CA GLU A 304 8.79 16.91 -3.89
C GLU A 304 9.51 17.51 -5.10
N ASN A 305 9.46 16.81 -6.23
CA ASN A 305 10.10 17.26 -7.47
C ASN A 305 9.25 18.26 -8.28
N ASN A 306 7.99 18.47 -7.90
CA ASN A 306 7.00 19.31 -8.57
C ASN A 306 6.30 20.16 -7.51
N ASN A 307 5.34 20.99 -7.93
CA ASN A 307 4.59 21.85 -7.02
C ASN A 307 3.12 21.43 -6.98
N LEU A 308 2.55 21.33 -5.78
CA LEU A 308 1.11 21.23 -5.61
C LEU A 308 0.49 22.60 -5.89
N GLU A 309 -0.61 22.62 -6.61
CA GLU A 309 -1.33 23.84 -6.97
C GLU A 309 -2.82 23.60 -6.98
N LEU A 310 -3.60 24.62 -6.63
CA LEU A 310 -5.06 24.61 -6.78
C LEU A 310 -5.46 25.36 -8.02
N VAL A 311 -6.37 24.75 -8.77
CA VAL A 311 -7.14 25.41 -9.82
C VAL A 311 -8.61 25.34 -9.47
N TYR A 312 -9.41 26.25 -10.01
CA TYR A 312 -10.78 26.45 -9.60
C TYR A 312 -11.72 26.31 -10.79
N GLN A 313 -12.69 25.40 -10.71
CA GLN A 313 -13.65 25.21 -11.78
C GLN A 313 -14.97 25.87 -11.44
N PRO A 314 -15.50 26.76 -12.33
CA PRO A 314 -16.76 27.47 -12.11
C PRO A 314 -17.98 26.54 -12.07
N ILE A 315 -18.87 26.78 -11.11
CA ILE A 315 -20.20 26.19 -10.99
C ILE A 315 -21.20 27.27 -11.33
N VAL A 316 -21.99 27.07 -12.39
CA VAL A 316 -22.90 28.07 -12.95
C VAL A 316 -24.35 27.73 -12.63
N CYS A 317 -25.08 28.69 -12.09
CA CYS A 317 -26.52 28.56 -11.86
C CYS A 317 -27.27 28.69 -13.19
N ILE A 318 -28.12 27.70 -13.52
CA ILE A 318 -28.88 27.65 -14.78
C ILE A 318 -29.85 28.83 -14.89
N ASN A 319 -30.55 29.15 -13.80
CA ASN A 319 -31.59 30.19 -13.81
C ASN A 319 -31.04 31.60 -14.01
N SER A 320 -29.92 31.92 -13.38
CA SER A 320 -29.32 33.25 -13.43
C SER A 320 -28.21 33.38 -14.48
N GLY A 321 -27.67 32.25 -14.96
CA GLY A 321 -26.49 32.25 -15.81
C GLY A 321 -25.21 32.73 -15.12
N ARG A 322 -25.23 32.95 -13.80
CA ARG A 322 -24.09 33.46 -13.04
C ARG A 322 -23.29 32.32 -12.39
N CYS A 323 -22.01 32.53 -12.28
CA CYS A 323 -21.17 31.66 -11.44
C CYS A 323 -21.59 31.86 -9.99
N VAL A 324 -21.88 30.77 -9.28
CA VAL A 324 -22.32 30.77 -7.88
C VAL A 324 -21.34 30.07 -6.95
N GLY A 325 -20.48 29.23 -7.50
CA GLY A 325 -19.46 28.45 -6.78
C GLY A 325 -18.22 28.22 -7.60
N LEU A 326 -17.14 27.90 -6.91
CA LEU A 326 -15.87 27.45 -7.50
C LEU A 326 -15.42 26.15 -6.81
N GLU A 327 -15.21 25.09 -7.56
CA GLU A 327 -14.62 23.87 -7.02
C GLU A 327 -13.10 23.98 -7.03
N ALA A 328 -12.48 23.82 -5.87
CA ALA A 328 -11.02 23.78 -5.69
C ALA A 328 -10.49 22.41 -6.07
N LEU A 329 -9.74 22.32 -7.15
CA LEU A 329 -9.20 21.10 -7.70
C LEU A 329 -7.68 21.06 -7.55
N LEU A 330 -7.18 20.03 -6.85
CA LEU A 330 -5.75 19.80 -6.69
C LEU A 330 -5.12 19.38 -8.02
N ARG A 331 -3.96 19.95 -8.31
CA ARG A 331 -3.12 19.62 -9.48
C ARG A 331 -1.66 19.54 -9.08
N LEU A 332 -0.89 18.88 -9.89
CA LEU A 332 0.57 18.83 -9.79
C LEU A 332 1.16 19.64 -10.95
N ARG A 333 1.85 20.73 -10.64
CA ARG A 333 2.56 21.53 -11.63
C ARG A 333 3.96 20.99 -11.82
N THR A 334 4.25 20.44 -12.99
CA THR A 334 5.57 19.94 -13.34
C THR A 334 6.56 21.07 -13.56
N LYS A 335 7.86 20.78 -13.50
CA LYS A 335 8.94 21.73 -13.82
C LYS A 335 8.82 22.36 -15.20
N ASN A 336 8.16 21.66 -16.13
CA ASN A 336 7.90 22.16 -17.49
C ASN A 336 6.60 23.00 -17.59
N GLY A 337 5.94 23.30 -16.47
CA GLY A 337 4.73 24.11 -16.41
C GLY A 337 3.42 23.36 -16.68
N ALA A 338 3.45 22.05 -17.01
CA ALA A 338 2.24 21.28 -17.24
C ALA A 338 1.48 21.01 -15.94
N LEU A 339 0.15 21.11 -15.97
CA LEU A 339 -0.73 20.74 -14.87
C LEU A 339 -1.22 19.31 -15.06
N LEU A 340 -0.90 18.44 -14.10
CA LEU A 340 -1.30 17.04 -14.10
C LEU A 340 -2.36 16.77 -13.03
N PRO A 341 -3.27 15.81 -13.27
CA PRO A 341 -4.20 15.36 -12.24
C PRO A 341 -3.45 14.71 -11.07
N PRO A 342 -4.02 14.74 -9.85
CA PRO A 342 -3.35 14.25 -8.64
C PRO A 342 -3.47 12.73 -8.49
N THR A 343 -2.84 11.96 -9.38
CA THR A 343 -2.90 10.47 -9.38
C THR A 343 -2.35 9.85 -8.09
N PHE A 344 -1.56 10.59 -7.32
CA PHE A 344 -1.01 10.17 -6.04
C PHE A 344 -2.04 10.07 -4.90
N ILE A 345 -3.23 10.67 -5.03
CA ILE A 345 -4.27 10.62 -3.97
C ILE A 345 -4.58 9.18 -3.56
N ALA A 346 -4.68 8.26 -4.53
CA ALA A 346 -5.00 6.87 -4.27
C ALA A 346 -3.96 6.16 -3.37
N SER A 347 -2.67 6.50 -3.45
CA SER A 347 -1.64 5.93 -2.58
C SER A 347 -1.69 6.52 -1.17
N PHE A 348 -2.02 7.80 -1.03
CA PHE A 348 -2.25 8.45 0.26
C PHE A 348 -3.50 7.89 0.95
N GLU A 349 -4.59 7.67 0.25
CA GLU A 349 -5.79 7.01 0.78
C GLU A 349 -5.49 5.61 1.31
N ARG A 350 -4.83 4.76 0.49
CA ARG A 350 -4.49 3.39 0.89
C ARG A 350 -3.53 3.35 2.09
N SER A 351 -2.73 4.39 2.26
CA SER A 351 -1.78 4.50 3.37
C SER A 351 -2.35 5.22 4.60
N GLY A 352 -3.62 5.63 4.58
CA GLY A 352 -4.25 6.37 5.67
C GLY A 352 -3.79 7.82 5.81
N LEU A 353 -3.11 8.37 4.79
CA LEU A 353 -2.52 9.71 4.79
C LEU A 353 -3.34 10.75 4.01
N ALA A 354 -4.53 10.38 3.52
CA ALA A 354 -5.43 11.34 2.85
C ALA A 354 -5.71 12.60 3.69
N PRO A 355 -5.85 12.54 5.03
CA PRO A 355 -6.01 13.74 5.84
C PRO A 355 -4.89 14.77 5.70
N ALA A 356 -3.68 14.37 5.34
CA ALA A 356 -2.58 15.30 5.10
C ALA A 356 -2.77 16.11 3.80
N ILE A 357 -3.34 15.49 2.77
CA ILE A 357 -3.69 16.17 1.51
C ILE A 357 -4.85 17.15 1.75
N ASP A 358 -5.91 16.69 2.41
CA ASP A 358 -7.08 17.53 2.72
C ASP A 358 -6.67 18.74 3.57
N TRP A 359 -5.77 18.54 4.51
CA TRP A 359 -5.19 19.62 5.30
C TRP A 359 -4.45 20.64 4.42
N TRP A 360 -3.59 20.17 3.53
CA TRP A 360 -2.87 21.06 2.62
C TRP A 360 -3.86 21.87 1.75
N VAL A 361 -4.84 21.20 1.15
CA VAL A 361 -5.87 21.85 0.31
C VAL A 361 -6.64 22.89 1.12
N THR A 362 -7.08 22.57 2.33
CA THR A 362 -7.84 23.49 3.17
C THR A 362 -7.02 24.71 3.59
N GLN A 363 -5.72 24.55 3.88
CA GLN A 363 -4.83 25.67 4.18
C GLN A 363 -4.60 26.56 2.96
N GLU A 364 -4.41 25.97 1.78
CA GLU A 364 -4.18 26.73 0.55
C GLU A 364 -5.42 27.50 0.11
N VAL A 365 -6.63 26.89 0.20
CA VAL A 365 -7.89 27.61 -0.02
C VAL A 365 -8.03 28.77 0.96
N LYS A 366 -7.75 28.56 2.25
CA LYS A 366 -7.78 29.64 3.25
C LYS A 366 -6.83 30.77 2.90
N ASN A 367 -5.59 30.47 2.55
CA ASN A 367 -4.58 31.47 2.17
C ASN A 367 -5.05 32.29 0.97
N THR A 368 -5.61 31.62 -0.03
CA THR A 368 -6.19 32.24 -1.22
C THR A 368 -7.34 33.19 -0.86
N LEU A 369 -8.26 32.76 0.01
CA LEU A 369 -9.40 33.58 0.45
C LEU A 369 -8.94 34.78 1.29
N LEU A 370 -7.95 34.62 2.15
CA LEU A 370 -7.42 35.72 2.98
C LEU A 370 -6.68 36.80 2.15
N GLN A 371 -6.07 36.41 1.05
CA GLN A 371 -5.35 37.32 0.16
C GLN A 371 -6.31 38.06 -0.80
N HIS A 372 -7.56 37.58 -0.96
CA HIS A 372 -8.52 38.19 -1.84
C HIS A 372 -9.37 39.26 -1.10
N HIS A 373 -9.39 40.48 -1.66
CA HIS A 373 -10.18 41.58 -1.15
C HIS A 373 -11.37 41.83 -2.11
N GLY A 374 -12.49 41.18 -1.88
CA GLY A 374 -13.68 41.33 -2.71
C GLY A 374 -14.70 40.22 -2.49
N PRO A 375 -15.87 40.29 -3.14
CA PRO A 375 -16.85 39.23 -3.05
C PRO A 375 -16.32 37.96 -3.73
N VAL A 376 -16.52 36.81 -3.06
CA VAL A 376 -16.17 35.48 -3.56
C VAL A 376 -17.44 34.61 -3.59
N PRO A 377 -17.59 33.70 -4.56
CA PRO A 377 -18.63 32.69 -4.51
C PRO A 377 -18.32 31.67 -3.40
N TYR A 378 -19.23 30.72 -3.14
CA TYR A 378 -18.84 29.61 -2.27
C TYR A 378 -17.72 28.80 -2.89
N ILE A 379 -16.82 28.29 -2.04
CA ILE A 379 -15.74 27.39 -2.49
C ILE A 379 -16.08 25.97 -2.09
N SER A 380 -16.09 25.08 -3.08
CA SER A 380 -16.28 23.65 -2.88
C SER A 380 -14.93 22.95 -2.77
N ILE A 381 -14.79 22.06 -1.80
CA ILE A 381 -13.53 21.35 -1.48
C ILE A 381 -13.82 19.88 -1.31
N ASN A 382 -13.15 19.04 -2.07
CA ASN A 382 -13.18 17.59 -1.90
C ASN A 382 -12.56 17.19 -0.55
N ILE A 383 -13.26 16.37 0.24
CA ILE A 383 -12.77 15.88 1.52
C ILE A 383 -12.84 14.36 1.61
N ASN A 384 -11.75 13.75 2.05
CA ASN A 384 -11.69 12.30 2.17
C ASN A 384 -12.45 11.80 3.39
N PRO A 385 -13.18 10.67 3.31
CA PRO A 385 -13.85 10.05 4.45
C PRO A 385 -12.92 9.76 5.65
N GLN A 386 -11.63 9.49 5.37
CA GLN A 386 -10.65 9.32 6.43
C GLN A 386 -10.49 10.59 7.28
N THR A 387 -10.53 11.77 6.66
CA THR A 387 -10.46 13.06 7.37
C THR A 387 -11.69 13.27 8.24
N LEU A 388 -12.87 12.89 7.76
CA LEU A 388 -14.11 12.95 8.53
C LEU A 388 -14.09 12.03 9.76
N ALA A 389 -13.28 10.95 9.74
CA ALA A 389 -13.11 10.08 10.88
C ALA A 389 -12.31 10.70 12.05
N PHE A 390 -11.55 11.78 11.79
CA PHE A 390 -10.69 12.41 12.79
C PHE A 390 -11.34 13.67 13.37
N GLY A 391 -11.92 13.57 14.56
CA GLY A 391 -12.60 14.69 15.22
C GLY A 391 -11.69 15.91 15.47
N SER A 392 -10.40 15.72 15.73
CA SER A 392 -9.44 16.82 15.85
C SER A 392 -9.21 17.56 14.53
N ALA A 393 -9.08 16.84 13.42
CA ALA A 393 -8.94 17.42 12.09
C ALA A 393 -10.20 18.21 11.72
N VAL A 394 -11.36 17.61 11.90
CA VAL A 394 -12.65 18.25 11.62
C VAL A 394 -12.83 19.55 12.40
N LYS A 395 -12.56 19.56 13.73
CA LYS A 395 -12.62 20.77 14.56
C LYS A 395 -11.67 21.85 14.09
N HIS A 396 -10.48 21.47 13.67
CA HIS A 396 -9.49 22.43 13.17
C HIS A 396 -9.92 23.02 11.82
N ILE A 397 -10.40 22.19 10.90
CA ILE A 397 -10.92 22.61 9.59
C ILE A 397 -12.13 23.54 9.76
N ALA A 398 -13.07 23.19 10.65
CA ALA A 398 -14.23 24.02 10.95
C ALA A 398 -13.81 25.42 11.42
N LYS A 399 -12.84 25.50 12.33
CA LYS A 399 -12.28 26.77 12.81
C LYS A 399 -11.56 27.56 11.70
N THR A 400 -10.94 26.86 10.76
CA THR A 400 -10.18 27.45 9.65
C THR A 400 -11.07 28.27 8.73
N PHE A 401 -12.33 27.84 8.50
CA PHE A 401 -13.26 28.45 7.57
C PHE A 401 -14.36 29.31 8.22
N THR A 402 -14.22 29.64 9.52
CA THR A 402 -15.16 30.55 10.18
C THR A 402 -15.23 31.88 9.42
N GLY A 403 -16.44 32.27 8.97
CA GLY A 403 -16.70 33.51 8.20
C GLY A 403 -16.52 33.37 6.68
N PHE A 404 -16.16 32.23 6.16
CA PHE A 404 -16.09 31.94 4.73
C PHE A 404 -17.23 31.03 4.29
N SER A 405 -17.73 31.22 3.07
CA SER A 405 -18.74 30.35 2.46
C SER A 405 -18.03 29.12 1.82
N VAL A 406 -17.98 28.01 2.54
CA VAL A 406 -17.32 26.79 2.08
C VAL A 406 -18.30 25.61 2.12
N ARG A 407 -18.15 24.73 1.14
CA ARG A 407 -18.87 23.47 1.02
C ARG A 407 -17.86 22.34 0.93
N PHE A 408 -18.10 21.23 1.65
CA PHE A 408 -17.30 20.02 1.48
C PHE A 408 -18.02 19.01 0.60
N GLU A 409 -17.29 18.49 -0.36
CA GLU A 409 -17.74 17.43 -1.26
C GLU A 409 -17.26 16.09 -0.73
N VAL A 410 -18.22 15.20 -0.48
CA VAL A 410 -17.97 13.87 0.11
C VAL A 410 -18.49 12.83 -0.86
N ILE A 411 -17.63 11.89 -1.27
CA ILE A 411 -18.00 10.85 -2.21
C ILE A 411 -19.16 10.00 -1.68
N GLU A 412 -20.06 9.57 -2.57
CA GLU A 412 -21.27 8.84 -2.26
C GLU A 412 -21.03 7.64 -1.32
N ARG A 413 -20.01 6.83 -1.59
CA ARG A 413 -19.68 5.64 -0.78
C ARG A 413 -19.37 5.94 0.70
N ALA A 414 -18.94 7.14 1.03
CA ALA A 414 -18.66 7.52 2.41
C ALA A 414 -19.93 7.64 3.26
N PHE A 415 -21.04 7.93 2.63
CA PHE A 415 -22.33 7.98 3.30
C PHE A 415 -22.88 6.60 3.69
N LEU A 416 -22.27 5.48 3.22
CA LEU A 416 -22.61 4.14 3.70
C LEU A 416 -22.33 3.95 5.21
N ASP A 417 -21.40 4.70 5.76
CA ASP A 417 -20.99 4.65 7.16
C ASP A 417 -21.26 5.98 7.90
N VAL A 418 -22.33 6.71 7.52
CA VAL A 418 -22.65 8.05 8.09
C VAL A 418 -22.67 8.02 9.61
N GLU A 419 -23.19 6.97 10.23
CA GLU A 419 -23.23 6.82 11.69
C GLU A 419 -21.83 6.98 12.31
N LYS A 420 -20.80 6.52 11.64
CA LYS A 420 -19.41 6.62 12.08
C LYS A 420 -18.88 8.05 12.11
N TYR A 421 -19.42 8.94 11.27
CA TYR A 421 -18.95 10.31 11.09
C TYR A 421 -19.98 11.36 11.56
N GLN A 422 -21.13 10.94 12.06
CA GLN A 422 -22.29 11.79 12.34
C GLN A 422 -21.95 12.98 13.24
N ASP A 423 -21.21 12.74 14.33
CA ASP A 423 -20.82 13.83 15.25
C ASP A 423 -19.90 14.85 14.59
N ASN A 424 -18.97 14.38 13.76
CA ASN A 424 -18.01 15.24 13.06
C ASN A 424 -18.71 16.04 11.96
N ILE A 425 -19.61 15.42 11.23
CA ILE A 425 -20.44 16.09 10.22
C ILE A 425 -21.33 17.15 10.87
N SER A 426 -21.98 16.80 11.98
CA SER A 426 -22.81 17.75 12.74
C SER A 426 -22.00 18.96 13.22
N HIS A 427 -20.75 18.75 13.60
CA HIS A 427 -19.85 19.83 13.99
C HIS A 427 -19.49 20.77 12.82
N LEU A 428 -19.27 20.22 11.62
CA LEU A 428 -19.02 21.01 10.39
C LEU A 428 -20.26 21.86 10.06
N LEU A 429 -21.45 21.26 10.06
CA LEU A 429 -22.71 21.94 9.77
C LEU A 429 -22.99 23.06 10.79
N ALA A 430 -22.77 22.80 12.10
CA ALA A 430 -22.90 23.80 13.16
C ALA A 430 -21.91 24.97 13.00
N SER A 431 -20.80 24.77 12.32
CA SER A 431 -19.80 25.79 11.99
C SER A 431 -20.13 26.59 10.71
N GLY A 432 -21.27 26.31 10.06
CA GLY A 432 -21.72 26.98 8.84
C GLY A 432 -21.15 26.39 7.54
N ILE A 433 -20.41 25.29 7.62
CA ILE A 433 -19.89 24.57 6.45
C ILE A 433 -21.00 23.67 5.90
N LYS A 434 -21.27 23.75 4.61
CA LYS A 434 -22.24 22.90 3.92
C LYS A 434 -21.60 21.63 3.39
N ILE A 435 -22.40 20.57 3.20
CA ILE A 435 -21.94 19.29 2.66
C ILE A 435 -22.71 18.97 1.39
N SER A 436 -22.00 18.43 0.41
CA SER A 436 -22.57 17.89 -0.84
C SER A 436 -22.14 16.44 -1.03
N ILE A 437 -23.01 15.68 -1.67
CA ILE A 437 -22.69 14.32 -2.14
C ILE A 437 -22.03 14.45 -3.50
N ASP A 438 -20.86 13.87 -3.65
CA ASP A 438 -20.08 13.87 -4.88
C ASP A 438 -20.11 12.52 -5.58
N ASP A 439 -19.81 12.50 -6.91
CA ASP A 439 -19.76 11.31 -7.76
C ASP A 439 -21.07 10.48 -7.75
N PHE A 440 -22.23 11.13 -7.58
CA PHE A 440 -23.50 10.41 -7.47
C PHE A 440 -23.84 9.67 -8.77
N GLY A 441 -24.10 8.36 -8.63
CA GLY A 441 -24.49 7.47 -9.74
C GLY A 441 -23.36 6.64 -10.33
N VAL A 442 -22.14 6.70 -9.81
CA VAL A 442 -20.99 5.87 -10.27
C VAL A 442 -20.98 4.50 -9.61
N GLY A 443 -21.66 4.32 -8.47
CA GLY A 443 -21.61 3.12 -7.66
C GLY A 443 -22.99 2.51 -7.33
N PHE A 444 -23.00 1.63 -6.34
CA PHE A 444 -24.23 1.10 -5.75
C PHE A 444 -24.84 2.16 -4.82
N SER A 445 -25.65 3.04 -5.39
CA SER A 445 -26.30 4.12 -4.66
C SER A 445 -27.21 3.57 -3.57
N ASN A 446 -26.88 3.81 -2.30
CA ASN A 446 -27.84 3.60 -1.22
C ASN A 446 -28.72 4.84 -1.12
N LEU A 447 -29.83 4.85 -1.86
CA LEU A 447 -30.79 5.95 -1.95
C LEU A 447 -31.32 6.42 -0.59
N SER A 448 -31.29 5.55 0.44
CA SER A 448 -31.74 5.90 1.79
C SER A 448 -30.92 7.03 2.41
N GLN A 449 -29.69 7.23 1.96
CA GLN A 449 -28.79 8.25 2.51
C GLN A 449 -29.09 9.65 2.04
N LEU A 450 -29.72 9.79 0.87
CA LEU A 450 -30.21 11.08 0.39
C LEU A 450 -31.25 11.68 1.35
N SER A 451 -31.96 10.84 2.10
CA SER A 451 -32.99 11.26 3.06
C SER A 451 -32.45 11.62 4.45
N THR A 452 -31.15 11.51 4.70
CA THR A 452 -30.57 11.80 6.03
C THR A 452 -30.54 13.30 6.41
N GLY A 453 -30.74 14.19 5.43
CA GLY A 453 -30.67 15.64 5.65
C GLY A 453 -29.28 16.20 5.95
N VAL A 454 -28.22 15.38 5.79
CA VAL A 454 -26.83 15.76 6.02
C VAL A 454 -26.31 16.65 4.89
N ALA A 455 -26.66 16.32 3.64
CA ALA A 455 -26.29 17.07 2.46
C ALA A 455 -27.49 17.92 1.97
N ASP A 456 -27.23 19.10 1.44
CA ASP A 456 -28.21 19.97 0.79
C ASP A 456 -28.05 20.01 -0.74
N LEU A 457 -27.03 19.33 -1.28
CA LEU A 457 -26.68 19.32 -2.69
C LEU A 457 -26.11 17.95 -3.12
N VAL A 458 -26.44 17.57 -4.35
CA VAL A 458 -25.92 16.36 -5.01
C VAL A 458 -25.25 16.76 -6.32
N LYS A 459 -24.03 16.28 -6.56
CA LYS A 459 -23.31 16.43 -7.82
C LYS A 459 -23.48 15.11 -8.61
N ILE A 460 -24.14 15.20 -9.76
CA ILE A 460 -24.35 14.06 -10.66
C ILE A 460 -23.12 13.90 -11.53
N ASP A 461 -22.50 12.74 -11.44
CA ASP A 461 -21.25 12.42 -12.13
C ASP A 461 -21.34 12.49 -13.65
N ARG A 462 -20.23 12.85 -14.27
CA ARG A 462 -20.05 12.94 -15.72
C ARG A 462 -20.45 11.65 -16.45
N SER A 463 -20.30 10.48 -15.87
CA SER A 463 -20.66 9.20 -16.52
C SER A 463 -22.14 9.11 -16.87
N LEU A 464 -23.04 9.72 -16.08
CA LEU A 464 -24.46 9.83 -16.38
C LEU A 464 -24.74 10.88 -17.47
N ILE A 465 -24.00 12.00 -17.49
CA ILE A 465 -24.10 13.01 -18.56
C ILE A 465 -23.67 12.42 -19.90
N LEU A 466 -22.64 11.60 -19.93
CA LEU A 466 -22.22 10.92 -21.15
C LEU A 466 -23.27 9.94 -21.70
N GLN A 467 -24.16 9.39 -20.86
CA GLN A 467 -25.23 8.49 -21.29
C GLN A 467 -26.46 9.22 -21.87
N LEU A 468 -26.53 10.54 -21.81
CA LEU A 468 -27.65 11.31 -22.32
C LEU A 468 -27.90 11.19 -23.84
N HIS A 469 -26.98 10.60 -24.57
CA HIS A 469 -27.19 10.27 -26.00
C HIS A 469 -28.11 9.06 -26.20
N THR A 470 -28.48 8.33 -25.13
CA THR A 470 -29.37 7.17 -25.17
C THR A 470 -30.68 7.42 -24.45
N LYS A 471 -31.80 6.84 -24.93
CA LYS A 471 -33.10 6.92 -24.23
C LYS A 471 -33.07 6.39 -22.80
N PRO A 472 -32.46 5.21 -22.51
CA PRO A 472 -32.33 4.73 -21.13
C PRO A 472 -31.55 5.68 -20.23
N GLY A 473 -30.42 6.24 -20.71
CA GLY A 473 -29.63 7.22 -19.96
C GLY A 473 -30.43 8.49 -19.66
N GLN A 474 -31.17 9.00 -20.64
CA GLN A 474 -32.08 10.13 -20.46
C GLN A 474 -33.15 9.87 -19.40
N THR A 475 -33.79 8.69 -19.45
CA THR A 475 -34.79 8.30 -18.47
C THR A 475 -34.18 8.22 -17.07
N LEU A 476 -33.04 7.54 -16.93
CA LEU A 476 -32.35 7.40 -15.66
C LEU A 476 -31.99 8.78 -15.07
N PHE A 477 -31.37 9.64 -15.85
CA PHE A 477 -30.97 10.99 -15.41
C PHE A 477 -32.17 11.81 -14.94
N SER A 478 -33.28 11.83 -15.72
CA SER A 478 -34.48 12.58 -15.35
C SER A 478 -35.16 12.05 -14.09
N GLN A 479 -35.15 10.71 -13.85
CA GLN A 479 -35.67 10.13 -12.63
C GLN A 479 -34.82 10.47 -11.40
N ILE A 480 -33.49 10.47 -11.54
CA ILE A 480 -32.57 10.93 -10.49
C ILE A 480 -32.84 12.39 -10.14
N CYS A 481 -32.95 13.27 -11.14
CA CYS A 481 -33.28 14.69 -10.90
C CYS A 481 -34.63 14.87 -10.20
N THR A 482 -35.64 14.10 -10.61
CA THR A 482 -36.98 14.14 -9.99
C THR A 482 -36.93 13.68 -8.52
N MET A 483 -36.16 12.62 -8.22
CA MET A 483 -35.97 12.12 -6.87
C MET A 483 -35.26 13.16 -5.99
N CYS A 484 -34.14 13.72 -6.44
CA CYS A 484 -33.40 14.75 -5.70
C CYS A 484 -34.28 15.96 -5.38
N LYS A 485 -35.10 16.44 -6.34
CA LYS A 485 -36.05 17.54 -6.12
C LYS A 485 -37.09 17.21 -5.06
N LYS A 486 -37.64 15.98 -5.04
CA LYS A 486 -38.61 15.56 -4.01
C LYS A 486 -38.03 15.48 -2.62
N LEU A 487 -36.70 15.38 -2.53
CA LEU A 487 -35.92 15.38 -1.27
C LEU A 487 -35.37 16.79 -0.94
N ASP A 488 -35.79 17.82 -1.63
CA ASP A 488 -35.33 19.22 -1.48
C ASP A 488 -33.79 19.37 -1.62
N LEU A 489 -33.17 18.53 -2.44
CA LEU A 489 -31.74 18.54 -2.72
C LEU A 489 -31.49 19.39 -3.99
N ALA A 490 -30.57 20.36 -3.91
CA ALA A 490 -30.04 21.03 -5.06
C ALA A 490 -29.18 20.09 -5.91
N ILE A 491 -29.16 20.30 -7.24
CA ILE A 491 -28.46 19.41 -8.16
C ILE A 491 -27.41 20.19 -8.95
N VAL A 492 -26.19 19.68 -9.01
CA VAL A 492 -25.14 20.07 -9.94
C VAL A 492 -24.97 18.94 -10.95
N ALA A 493 -25.02 19.24 -12.26
CA ALA A 493 -24.63 18.30 -13.30
C ALA A 493 -23.15 18.54 -13.69
N GLU A 494 -22.35 17.52 -13.60
CA GLU A 494 -20.91 17.59 -13.87
C GLU A 494 -20.53 17.13 -15.27
N GLY A 495 -19.44 17.67 -15.80
CA GLY A 495 -18.88 17.23 -17.07
C GLY A 495 -19.79 17.53 -18.28
N VAL A 496 -20.58 18.61 -18.22
CA VAL A 496 -21.36 19.09 -19.36
C VAL A 496 -20.40 19.76 -20.35
N GLU A 497 -20.33 19.22 -21.58
CA GLU A 497 -19.35 19.64 -22.60
C GLU A 497 -20.02 20.17 -23.87
N THR A 498 -21.26 19.75 -24.15
CA THR A 498 -21.95 20.12 -25.40
C THR A 498 -23.25 20.85 -25.17
N PRO A 499 -23.70 21.69 -26.15
CA PRO A 499 -25.01 22.35 -26.09
C PRO A 499 -26.17 21.38 -25.90
N VAL A 500 -26.13 20.22 -26.55
CA VAL A 500 -27.18 19.20 -26.45
C VAL A 500 -27.29 18.62 -25.03
N GLN A 501 -26.15 18.35 -24.40
CA GLN A 501 -26.12 17.93 -22.99
C GLN A 501 -26.70 19.04 -22.09
N TYR A 502 -26.30 20.28 -22.32
CA TYR A 502 -26.75 21.40 -21.54
C TYR A 502 -28.29 21.60 -21.65
N GLU A 503 -28.86 21.58 -22.86
CA GLU A 503 -30.30 21.67 -23.06
C GLU A 503 -31.07 20.58 -22.31
N TYR A 504 -30.58 19.35 -22.36
CA TYR A 504 -31.20 18.23 -21.68
C TYR A 504 -31.14 18.37 -20.15
N VAL A 505 -30.00 18.80 -19.62
CA VAL A 505 -29.80 19.09 -18.20
C VAL A 505 -30.76 20.19 -17.72
N VAL A 506 -30.92 21.27 -18.49
CA VAL A 506 -31.89 22.35 -18.22
C VAL A 506 -33.32 21.81 -18.18
N GLN A 507 -33.73 21.04 -19.20
CA GLN A 507 -35.08 20.46 -19.28
C GLN A 507 -35.37 19.49 -18.12
N SER A 508 -34.34 18.78 -17.62
CA SER A 508 -34.45 17.92 -16.44
C SER A 508 -34.58 18.71 -15.14
N GLY A 509 -34.41 20.04 -15.20
CA GLY A 509 -34.59 20.98 -14.09
C GLY A 509 -33.48 20.89 -13.05
N VAL A 510 -32.26 20.67 -13.48
CA VAL A 510 -31.04 20.81 -12.68
C VAL A 510 -30.86 22.27 -12.26
N ASN A 511 -30.28 22.52 -11.10
CA ASN A 511 -30.09 23.84 -10.54
C ASN A 511 -28.82 24.52 -11.06
N MET A 512 -27.73 23.76 -11.15
CA MET A 512 -26.38 24.24 -11.44
C MET A 512 -25.66 23.29 -12.38
N VAL A 513 -24.68 23.79 -13.09
CA VAL A 513 -23.90 23.04 -14.08
C VAL A 513 -22.41 23.31 -13.90
N GLN A 514 -21.61 22.32 -14.14
CA GLN A 514 -20.15 22.39 -14.19
C GLN A 514 -19.65 21.60 -15.40
N GLY A 515 -18.69 22.14 -16.15
CA GLY A 515 -18.12 21.42 -17.29
C GLY A 515 -17.46 22.33 -18.31
N PHE A 516 -16.83 21.73 -19.31
CA PHE A 516 -16.09 22.43 -20.34
C PHE A 516 -16.97 23.27 -21.27
N PHE A 517 -18.28 23.04 -21.27
CA PHE A 517 -19.22 23.91 -21.94
C PHE A 517 -19.14 25.35 -21.43
N PHE A 518 -18.82 25.56 -20.17
CA PHE A 518 -18.66 26.89 -19.57
C PHE A 518 -17.19 27.27 -19.41
N SER A 519 -16.41 26.41 -18.72
CA SER A 519 -15.00 26.65 -18.47
C SER A 519 -14.28 25.36 -18.01
N ALA A 520 -13.04 25.23 -18.39
CA ALA A 520 -12.12 24.35 -17.70
C ALA A 520 -11.79 24.94 -16.31
N ALA A 521 -11.10 24.15 -15.48
CA ALA A 521 -10.55 24.66 -14.23
C ALA A 521 -9.48 25.74 -14.50
N LEU A 522 -9.57 26.86 -13.80
CA LEU A 522 -8.80 28.09 -14.01
C LEU A 522 -7.90 28.39 -12.81
N PRO A 523 -6.78 29.10 -12.99
CA PRO A 523 -6.08 29.74 -11.89
C PRO A 523 -6.99 30.73 -11.14
N TRP A 524 -6.70 30.96 -9.86
CA TRP A 524 -7.56 31.80 -8.99
C TRP A 524 -8.00 33.14 -9.60
N GLN A 525 -7.05 33.89 -10.15
CA GLN A 525 -7.35 35.23 -10.70
C GLN A 525 -8.32 35.18 -11.88
N GLU A 526 -8.16 34.19 -12.75
CA GLU A 526 -9.05 33.97 -13.89
C GLU A 526 -10.42 33.47 -13.43
N ALA A 527 -10.47 32.58 -12.41
CA ALA A 527 -11.72 32.09 -11.84
C ALA A 527 -12.55 33.20 -11.18
N ILE A 528 -11.91 34.13 -10.47
CA ILE A 528 -12.58 35.31 -9.90
C ILE A 528 -13.02 36.26 -10.98
N THR A 529 -12.23 36.49 -12.01
CA THR A 529 -12.65 37.29 -13.19
C THR A 529 -13.87 36.66 -13.85
N PHE A 530 -13.90 35.34 -14.01
CA PHE A 530 -15.06 34.63 -14.52
C PHE A 530 -16.31 34.84 -13.65
N TYR A 531 -16.13 34.75 -12.31
CA TYR A 531 -17.23 35.02 -11.36
C TYR A 531 -17.78 36.44 -11.46
N GLN A 532 -16.93 37.44 -11.63
CA GLN A 532 -17.32 38.86 -11.63
C GLN A 532 -17.98 39.30 -12.93
N HIS A 533 -17.59 38.74 -14.08
CA HIS A 533 -17.93 39.29 -15.39
C HIS A 533 -18.96 38.48 -16.20
N ARG A 534 -19.41 37.33 -15.74
CA ARG A 534 -20.34 36.53 -16.54
C ARG A 534 -21.80 36.77 -16.16
N GLU A 535 -22.46 37.63 -16.90
CA GLU A 535 -23.87 37.47 -17.25
C GLU A 535 -23.93 36.65 -18.54
N LEU A 536 -24.56 35.46 -18.52
CA LEU A 536 -24.87 34.76 -19.76
C LEU A 536 -25.74 35.68 -20.61
N THR A 537 -25.17 36.27 -21.65
CA THR A 537 -25.98 36.80 -22.74
C THR A 537 -26.84 35.65 -23.23
N LYS A 538 -28.15 35.75 -22.99
CA LYS A 538 -29.15 34.86 -23.58
C LYS A 538 -28.99 34.98 -25.11
N GLY A 539 -28.28 34.01 -25.72
CA GLY A 539 -28.27 33.81 -27.15
C GLY A 539 -29.49 33.02 -27.57
#